data_0987793d93c4d75fb733f08a2aeb3e13
#
_entry.id   0987793d93c4d75fb733f08a2aeb3e13
#
_cell.length_a   1.000
_cell.length_b   1.000
_cell.length_c   1.000
_cell.angle_alpha   90.00
_cell.angle_beta   90.00
_cell.angle_gamma   90.00
#
_symmetry.space_group_name_H-M   'P 1'
#
loop_
_entity.id
_entity.type
_entity.pdbx_description
1 polymer ?
#
loop_
_entity_poly.entity_id
_entity_poly.type
_entity_poly.pdbx_seq_one_letter_code
_entity_poly.pdbx_strand_id
1 'polypeptide(L)'
;MTIAVHISFPGNNHDLTGNFNFRCFSILAERFPAYQFIFLFDKPVPPGIKTTANTKIIQVSPAIRNNLLQHFWYNFKLPAFIKKYNTSFFTGNGPVCSLRTGISQCIIVNDTSFLDKRHGYSAAEARYLKKYFKKFVEKATVVAATSQHVLNTITRVCPDAIDKVQMIGRGLPAKTHLQGLHAIQKFKEENTGGKEYFLAFITDASIQNTTMLLKAFSAFKKMQLSNMKLLLLVSSVQKENIVKDFGNYKYRNDVIFVIAENDQQVSEFIAASYAAIYLPVINPVEDYALLPIVYHIPVITSSNDYVKAVFCEAAVYCKPGEQHIAEKMMLLYKDENLRNGLVESARQLATTYTWEKTASNLWHALTGSATQTA
;
A
#
# COMPACT_ATOMS: atom_id res chain seq x y z
N MET A 1 16.50 -12.06 -23.23
CA MET A 1 15.07 -11.59 -23.15
C MET A 1 15.05 -10.16 -22.66
N THR A 2 14.23 -9.29 -23.30
CA THR A 2 14.08 -7.88 -22.92
C THR A 2 12.71 -7.67 -22.31
N ILE A 3 12.66 -7.14 -21.09
CA ILE A 3 11.42 -6.90 -20.33
C ILE A 3 11.21 -5.38 -20.21
N ALA A 4 10.10 -4.87 -20.71
CA ALA A 4 9.72 -3.48 -20.54
C ALA A 4 8.68 -3.34 -19.40
N VAL A 5 8.88 -2.35 -18.52
CA VAL A 5 8.09 -2.14 -17.32
C VAL A 5 7.64 -0.69 -17.27
N HIS A 6 6.34 -0.45 -17.20
CA HIS A 6 5.80 0.89 -17.01
C HIS A 6 5.83 1.28 -15.54
N ILE A 7 6.46 2.42 -15.25
CA ILE A 7 6.62 2.98 -13.92
C ILE A 7 5.90 4.32 -13.88
N SER A 8 4.82 4.38 -13.11
CA SER A 8 3.98 5.57 -12.94
C SER A 8 3.88 5.96 -11.48
N PHE A 9 3.98 7.25 -11.20
CA PHE A 9 3.88 7.80 -9.84
C PHE A 9 2.53 8.46 -9.63
N PRO A 10 1.86 8.24 -8.49
CA PRO A 10 0.70 9.01 -8.11
C PRO A 10 1.09 10.46 -7.77
N GLY A 11 0.33 11.42 -8.28
CA GLY A 11 0.50 12.85 -7.97
C GLY A 11 1.87 13.44 -8.35
N ASN A 12 2.38 14.36 -7.55
CA ASN A 12 3.70 14.98 -7.70
C ASN A 12 4.78 14.33 -6.81
N ASN A 13 4.45 13.23 -6.17
CA ASN A 13 5.40 12.53 -5.32
C ASN A 13 6.39 11.76 -6.20
N HIS A 14 7.69 12.07 -6.06
CA HIS A 14 8.78 11.41 -6.79
C HIS A 14 9.38 10.24 -6.00
N ASP A 15 8.73 9.81 -4.94
CA ASP A 15 9.21 8.67 -4.15
C ASP A 15 8.98 7.35 -4.88
N LEU A 16 10.09 6.73 -5.26
CA LEU A 16 10.11 5.41 -5.89
C LEU A 16 10.01 4.26 -4.88
N THR A 17 10.19 4.54 -3.60
CA THR A 17 10.24 3.49 -2.57
C THR A 17 8.91 2.77 -2.42
N GLY A 18 7.79 3.47 -2.65
CA GLY A 18 6.45 2.91 -2.68
C GLY A 18 5.98 2.36 -4.03
N ASN A 19 6.75 2.58 -5.13
CA ASN A 19 6.33 2.11 -6.44
C ASN A 19 6.57 0.60 -6.62
N PHE A 20 5.48 -0.17 -6.70
CA PHE A 20 5.54 -1.63 -6.78
C PHE A 20 6.39 -2.13 -7.94
N ASN A 21 6.13 -1.63 -9.16
CA ASN A 21 6.86 -2.06 -10.35
C ASN A 21 8.35 -1.73 -10.24
N PHE A 22 8.67 -0.51 -9.82
CA PHE A 22 10.06 -0.09 -9.67
C PHE A 22 10.80 -0.96 -8.67
N ARG A 23 10.22 -1.20 -7.48
CA ARG A 23 10.84 -2.01 -6.43
C ARG A 23 11.08 -3.46 -6.89
N CYS A 24 10.05 -4.12 -7.38
CA CYS A 24 10.17 -5.51 -7.83
C CYS A 24 11.18 -5.67 -8.97
N PHE A 25 11.06 -4.83 -10.00
CA PHE A 25 11.90 -4.99 -11.18
C PHE A 25 13.34 -4.47 -10.98
N SER A 26 13.60 -3.57 -10.04
CA SER A 26 14.98 -3.24 -9.62
C SER A 26 15.68 -4.44 -8.98
N ILE A 27 14.99 -5.14 -8.05
CA ILE A 27 15.51 -6.36 -7.43
C ILE A 27 15.75 -7.45 -8.51
N LEU A 28 14.83 -7.60 -9.46
CA LEU A 28 14.98 -8.57 -10.55
C LEU A 28 16.16 -8.21 -11.47
N ALA A 29 16.37 -6.94 -11.76
CA ALA A 29 17.49 -6.48 -12.58
C ALA A 29 18.84 -6.77 -11.90
N GLU A 30 18.95 -6.58 -10.60
CA GLU A 30 20.15 -6.95 -9.83
C GLU A 30 20.37 -8.46 -9.80
N ARG A 31 19.31 -9.25 -9.61
CA ARG A 31 19.41 -10.72 -9.47
C ARG A 31 19.64 -11.44 -10.81
N PHE A 32 19.18 -10.88 -11.92
CA PHE A 32 19.20 -11.50 -13.24
C PHE A 32 19.94 -10.65 -14.29
N PRO A 33 21.26 -10.50 -14.21
CA PRO A 33 22.04 -9.63 -15.11
C PRO A 33 22.04 -10.07 -16.58
N ALA A 34 21.70 -11.33 -16.87
CA ALA A 34 21.57 -11.84 -18.24
C ALA A 34 20.32 -11.32 -18.98
N TYR A 35 19.37 -10.72 -18.28
CA TYR A 35 18.16 -10.15 -18.85
C TYR A 35 18.30 -8.64 -18.98
N GLN A 36 17.66 -8.05 -19.99
CA GLN A 36 17.62 -6.60 -20.19
C GLN A 36 16.29 -6.05 -19.68
N PHE A 37 16.34 -4.97 -18.90
CA PHE A 37 15.16 -4.30 -18.36
C PHE A 37 15.06 -2.89 -18.96
N ILE A 38 13.84 -2.48 -19.34
CA ILE A 38 13.56 -1.14 -19.82
C ILE A 38 12.49 -0.53 -18.93
N PHE A 39 12.87 0.46 -18.14
CA PHE A 39 11.95 1.20 -17.28
C PHE A 39 11.36 2.38 -18.04
N LEU A 40 10.05 2.34 -18.25
CA LEU A 40 9.28 3.34 -18.97
C LEU A 40 8.62 4.29 -17.98
N PHE A 41 9.10 5.51 -17.91
CA PHE A 41 8.57 6.54 -17.04
C PHE A 41 7.56 7.40 -17.79
N ASP A 42 6.38 7.60 -17.22
CA ASP A 42 5.34 8.50 -17.76
C ASP A 42 5.50 9.96 -17.29
N LYS A 43 6.38 10.20 -16.34
CA LYS A 43 6.77 11.51 -15.80
C LYS A 43 8.28 11.69 -15.85
N PRO A 44 8.79 12.91 -15.57
CA PRO A 44 10.23 13.12 -15.44
C PRO A 44 10.84 12.16 -14.44
N VAL A 45 11.97 11.59 -14.83
CA VAL A 45 12.71 10.63 -14.01
C VAL A 45 13.24 11.36 -12.76
N PRO A 46 12.96 10.86 -11.54
CA PRO A 46 13.51 11.48 -10.33
C PRO A 46 15.03 11.49 -10.33
N PRO A 47 15.68 12.55 -9.81
CA PRO A 47 17.14 12.59 -9.70
C PRO A 47 17.64 11.52 -8.74
N GLY A 48 18.84 10.98 -9.00
CA GLY A 48 19.51 10.05 -8.10
C GLY A 48 19.04 8.59 -8.20
N ILE A 49 18.24 8.22 -9.20
CA ILE A 49 17.87 6.82 -9.42
C ILE A 49 19.12 5.99 -9.72
N LYS A 50 19.35 4.99 -8.87
CA LYS A 50 20.36 3.97 -9.11
C LYS A 50 19.74 2.84 -9.92
N THR A 51 20.40 2.46 -11.01
CA THR A 51 20.03 1.33 -11.86
C THR A 51 21.24 0.46 -12.13
N THR A 52 20.98 -0.78 -12.48
CA THR A 52 22.02 -1.76 -12.89
C THR A 52 22.43 -1.56 -14.35
N ALA A 53 23.58 -2.12 -14.74
CA ALA A 53 24.09 -2.01 -16.11
C ALA A 53 23.16 -2.61 -17.19
N ASN A 54 22.28 -3.55 -16.79
CA ASN A 54 21.28 -4.19 -17.65
C ASN A 54 19.93 -3.46 -17.64
N THR A 55 19.85 -2.25 -17.07
CA THR A 55 18.62 -1.45 -17.01
C THR A 55 18.75 -0.20 -17.87
N LYS A 56 17.80 0.02 -18.76
CA LYS A 56 17.64 1.24 -19.56
C LYS A 56 16.43 2.03 -19.11
N ILE A 57 16.63 3.32 -18.85
CA ILE A 57 15.52 4.24 -18.52
C ILE A 57 15.06 4.97 -19.78
N ILE A 58 13.75 5.02 -20.01
CA ILE A 58 13.14 5.74 -21.12
C ILE A 58 11.92 6.51 -20.61
N GLN A 59 11.88 7.81 -20.87
CA GLN A 59 10.69 8.60 -20.64
C GLN A 59 9.74 8.48 -21.84
N VAL A 60 8.47 8.12 -21.58
CA VAL A 60 7.46 7.98 -22.63
C VAL A 60 6.90 9.35 -23.04
N SER A 61 6.56 9.48 -24.32
CA SER A 61 5.94 10.68 -24.89
C SER A 61 4.77 10.28 -25.80
N PRO A 62 3.62 10.97 -25.68
CA PRO A 62 3.25 11.98 -24.68
C PRO A 62 3.12 11.40 -23.28
N ALA A 63 3.28 12.24 -22.24
CA ALA A 63 3.14 11.83 -20.84
C ALA A 63 1.72 11.27 -20.58
N ILE A 64 1.65 10.14 -19.88
CA ILE A 64 0.39 9.46 -19.54
C ILE A 64 -0.24 10.16 -18.33
N ARG A 65 -1.20 11.03 -18.57
CA ARG A 65 -1.85 11.84 -17.51
C ARG A 65 -3.23 11.32 -17.08
N ASN A 66 -3.82 10.43 -17.87
CA ASN A 66 -5.14 9.85 -17.62
C ASN A 66 -5.32 8.51 -18.35
N ASN A 67 -6.40 7.82 -18.05
CA ASN A 67 -6.70 6.50 -18.62
C ASN A 67 -6.89 6.48 -20.15
N LEU A 68 -7.36 7.58 -20.75
CA LEU A 68 -7.51 7.66 -22.21
C LEU A 68 -6.14 7.72 -22.89
N LEU A 69 -5.23 8.54 -22.36
CA LEU A 69 -3.84 8.61 -22.86
C LEU A 69 -3.10 7.29 -22.60
N GLN A 70 -3.33 6.63 -21.45
CA GLN A 70 -2.79 5.31 -21.18
C GLN A 70 -3.29 4.27 -22.18
N HIS A 71 -4.59 4.25 -22.43
CA HIS A 71 -5.20 3.37 -23.43
C HIS A 71 -4.62 3.60 -24.82
N PHE A 72 -4.52 4.88 -25.25
CA PHE A 72 -3.93 5.26 -26.51
C PHE A 72 -2.46 4.79 -26.59
N TRP A 73 -1.65 5.11 -25.58
CA TRP A 73 -0.23 4.78 -25.57
C TRP A 73 -0.01 3.27 -25.64
N TYR A 74 -0.73 2.49 -24.82
CA TYR A 74 -0.58 1.02 -24.78
C TYR A 74 -1.03 0.35 -26.08
N ASN A 75 -2.05 0.88 -26.75
CA ASN A 75 -2.58 0.23 -27.94
C ASN A 75 -1.99 0.72 -29.27
N PHE A 76 -1.39 1.92 -29.30
CA PHE A 76 -0.88 2.50 -30.53
C PHE A 76 0.62 2.83 -30.50
N LYS A 77 1.18 3.26 -29.37
CA LYS A 77 2.60 3.59 -29.25
C LYS A 77 3.45 2.40 -28.81
N LEU A 78 2.95 1.61 -27.87
CA LEU A 78 3.67 0.44 -27.35
C LEU A 78 4.04 -0.58 -28.42
N PRO A 79 3.21 -0.91 -29.45
CA PRO A 79 3.63 -1.84 -30.49
C PRO A 79 4.87 -1.39 -31.26
N ALA A 80 4.96 -0.11 -31.59
CA ALA A 80 6.15 0.46 -32.26
C ALA A 80 7.37 0.45 -31.33
N PHE A 81 7.16 0.73 -30.04
CA PHE A 81 8.20 0.65 -29.01
C PHE A 81 8.74 -0.77 -28.86
N ILE A 82 7.88 -1.78 -28.78
CA ILE A 82 8.23 -3.19 -28.71
C ILE A 82 9.13 -3.58 -29.87
N LYS A 83 8.76 -3.21 -31.09
CA LYS A 83 9.56 -3.47 -32.29
C LYS A 83 10.91 -2.78 -32.24
N LYS A 84 10.94 -1.48 -31.85
CA LYS A 84 12.19 -0.69 -31.79
C LYS A 84 13.22 -1.27 -30.82
N TYR A 85 12.76 -1.77 -29.65
CA TYR A 85 13.65 -2.24 -28.58
C TYR A 85 13.72 -3.76 -28.47
N ASN A 86 13.14 -4.49 -29.42
CA ASN A 86 13.08 -5.95 -29.42
C ASN A 86 12.58 -6.49 -28.06
N THR A 87 11.49 -5.90 -27.55
CA THR A 87 10.91 -6.24 -26.26
C THR A 87 10.11 -7.53 -26.40
N SER A 88 10.38 -8.51 -25.55
CA SER A 88 9.69 -9.81 -25.57
C SER A 88 8.60 -9.92 -24.49
N PHE A 89 8.67 -9.07 -23.44
CA PHE A 89 7.72 -9.07 -22.35
C PHE A 89 7.40 -7.65 -21.89
N PHE A 90 6.13 -7.37 -21.57
CA PHE A 90 5.70 -6.07 -21.07
C PHE A 90 4.92 -6.18 -19.77
N THR A 91 5.26 -5.36 -18.77
CA THR A 91 4.47 -5.18 -17.56
C THR A 91 3.88 -3.79 -17.52
N GLY A 92 2.55 -3.72 -17.49
CA GLY A 92 1.82 -2.48 -17.39
C GLY A 92 1.80 -1.90 -15.97
N ASN A 93 1.25 -0.70 -15.83
CA ASN A 93 0.99 -0.09 -14.54
C ASN A 93 -0.40 -0.52 -14.04
N GLY A 94 -0.44 -1.26 -12.93
CA GLY A 94 -1.67 -1.81 -12.35
C GLY A 94 -2.35 -2.86 -13.25
N PRO A 95 -3.69 -2.95 -13.21
CA PRO A 95 -4.46 -3.98 -13.91
C PRO A 95 -4.67 -3.70 -15.42
N VAL A 96 -3.74 -2.99 -16.07
CA VAL A 96 -3.88 -2.53 -17.46
C VAL A 96 -2.77 -3.06 -18.35
N CYS A 97 -3.12 -3.59 -19.52
CA CYS A 97 -2.17 -4.02 -20.56
C CYS A 97 -2.62 -3.55 -21.94
N SER A 98 -1.78 -3.77 -22.96
CA SER A 98 -2.15 -3.52 -24.34
C SER A 98 -3.10 -4.62 -24.86
N LEU A 99 -4.19 -4.20 -25.49
CA LEU A 99 -5.12 -5.12 -26.16
C LEU A 99 -4.69 -5.47 -27.60
N ARG A 100 -3.68 -4.75 -28.14
CA ARG A 100 -3.25 -4.87 -29.53
C ARG A 100 -1.94 -5.57 -29.78
N THR A 101 -1.03 -5.58 -28.79
CA THR A 101 0.25 -6.27 -28.95
C THR A 101 0.12 -7.78 -28.82
N GLY A 102 0.98 -8.50 -29.57
CA GLY A 102 1.08 -9.96 -29.53
C GLY A 102 2.11 -10.51 -28.53
N ILE A 103 2.93 -9.65 -27.90
CA ILE A 103 3.93 -10.13 -26.93
C ILE A 103 3.29 -10.55 -25.60
N SER A 104 4.02 -11.35 -24.84
CA SER A 104 3.63 -11.72 -23.47
C SER A 104 3.51 -10.49 -22.58
N GLN A 105 2.47 -10.43 -21.76
CA GLN A 105 2.21 -9.30 -20.87
C GLN A 105 1.82 -9.76 -19.47
N CYS A 106 2.32 -9.05 -18.47
CA CYS A 106 1.88 -9.18 -17.08
C CYS A 106 1.06 -7.95 -16.65
N ILE A 107 -0.03 -8.20 -15.95
CA ILE A 107 -0.73 -7.18 -15.17
C ILE A 107 -0.56 -7.48 -13.70
N ILE A 108 -0.28 -6.44 -12.91
CA ILE A 108 -0.15 -6.54 -11.46
C ILE A 108 -1.39 -5.90 -10.84
N VAL A 109 -2.18 -6.69 -10.17
CA VAL A 109 -3.45 -6.25 -9.57
C VAL A 109 -3.25 -6.10 -8.07
N ASN A 110 -3.16 -4.84 -7.63
CA ASN A 110 -3.00 -4.49 -6.21
C ASN A 110 -4.35 -4.30 -5.52
N ASP A 111 -5.38 -3.94 -6.28
CA ASP A 111 -6.71 -3.59 -5.78
C ASP A 111 -7.77 -3.92 -6.81
N THR A 112 -8.95 -4.30 -6.33
CA THR A 112 -10.14 -4.63 -7.13
C THR A 112 -11.38 -3.83 -6.69
N SER A 113 -11.24 -2.84 -5.81
CA SER A 113 -12.36 -2.05 -5.26
C SER A 113 -13.14 -1.27 -6.32
N PHE A 114 -12.50 -0.97 -7.47
CA PHE A 114 -13.18 -0.38 -8.62
C PHE A 114 -14.31 -1.26 -9.18
N LEU A 115 -14.32 -2.58 -8.91
CA LEU A 115 -15.38 -3.49 -9.34
C LEU A 115 -16.68 -3.28 -8.54
N ASP A 116 -16.57 -3.03 -7.25
CA ASP A 116 -17.71 -2.92 -6.34
C ASP A 116 -18.12 -1.45 -6.12
N LYS A 117 -17.41 -0.75 -5.28
CA LYS A 117 -17.75 0.60 -4.81
C LYS A 117 -16.58 1.54 -5.10
N ARG A 118 -16.40 2.14 -6.14
CA ARG A 118 -15.48 3.23 -6.59
C ARG A 118 -14.44 3.81 -5.59
N HIS A 119 -14.08 3.08 -4.54
CA HIS A 119 -13.24 3.58 -3.47
C HIS A 119 -11.78 3.76 -3.94
N GLY A 120 -11.24 4.96 -3.74
CA GLY A 120 -9.87 5.29 -4.15
C GLY A 120 -9.70 5.63 -5.64
N TYR A 121 -10.74 5.47 -6.45
CA TYR A 121 -10.74 5.76 -7.89
C TYR A 121 -11.68 6.91 -8.24
N SER A 122 -11.27 7.76 -9.16
CA SER A 122 -12.20 8.70 -9.78
C SER A 122 -13.32 7.97 -10.52
N ALA A 123 -14.48 8.62 -10.69
CA ALA A 123 -15.61 8.00 -11.40
C ALA A 123 -15.27 7.59 -12.84
N ALA A 124 -14.41 8.35 -13.52
CA ALA A 124 -13.96 8.06 -14.87
C ALA A 124 -13.03 6.84 -14.90
N GLU A 125 -12.09 6.76 -13.96
CA GLU A 125 -11.13 5.67 -13.81
C GLU A 125 -11.83 4.35 -13.46
N ALA A 126 -12.70 4.36 -12.46
CA ALA A 126 -13.47 3.18 -12.08
C ALA A 126 -14.32 2.66 -13.24
N ARG A 127 -14.96 3.57 -14.01
CA ARG A 127 -15.75 3.21 -15.20
C ARG A 127 -14.87 2.59 -16.29
N TYR A 128 -13.68 3.15 -16.52
CA TYR A 128 -12.73 2.62 -17.47
C TYR A 128 -12.26 1.23 -17.09
N LEU A 129 -11.81 1.05 -15.83
CA LEU A 129 -11.35 -0.24 -15.33
C LEU A 129 -12.48 -1.28 -15.36
N LYS A 130 -13.68 -0.97 -14.86
CA LYS A 130 -14.84 -1.89 -14.97
C LYS A 130 -15.11 -2.37 -16.39
N LYS A 131 -15.02 -1.44 -17.37
CA LYS A 131 -15.29 -1.74 -18.79
C LYS A 131 -14.26 -2.68 -19.40
N TYR A 132 -12.97 -2.51 -19.02
CA TYR A 132 -11.87 -3.18 -19.71
C TYR A 132 -11.18 -4.28 -18.89
N PHE A 133 -11.42 -4.37 -17.60
CA PHE A 133 -10.68 -5.28 -16.70
C PHE A 133 -10.70 -6.74 -17.18
N LYS A 134 -11.88 -7.28 -17.50
CA LYS A 134 -11.99 -8.64 -18.02
C LYS A 134 -11.14 -8.84 -19.28
N LYS A 135 -11.16 -7.89 -20.21
CA LYS A 135 -10.34 -7.92 -21.44
C LYS A 135 -8.84 -7.87 -21.14
N PHE A 136 -8.42 -7.10 -20.13
CA PHE A 136 -7.02 -7.07 -19.70
C PHE A 136 -6.60 -8.39 -19.07
N VAL A 137 -7.44 -8.96 -18.21
CA VAL A 137 -7.21 -10.28 -17.63
C VAL A 137 -7.14 -11.36 -18.72
N GLU A 138 -8.05 -11.38 -19.68
CA GLU A 138 -8.05 -12.33 -20.80
C GLU A 138 -6.79 -12.18 -21.68
N LYS A 139 -6.36 -10.94 -21.95
CA LYS A 139 -5.24 -10.64 -22.82
C LYS A 139 -3.87 -10.89 -22.18
N ALA A 140 -3.74 -10.69 -20.88
CA ALA A 140 -2.49 -10.89 -20.15
C ALA A 140 -2.07 -12.37 -20.16
N THR A 141 -0.78 -12.62 -20.30
CA THR A 141 -0.18 -13.96 -20.16
C THR A 141 -0.09 -14.34 -18.67
N VAL A 142 0.21 -13.34 -17.83
CA VAL A 142 0.32 -13.48 -16.38
C VAL A 142 -0.55 -12.42 -15.71
N VAL A 143 -1.31 -12.85 -14.70
CA VAL A 143 -2.09 -11.96 -13.82
C VAL A 143 -1.55 -12.13 -12.40
N ALA A 144 -0.78 -11.15 -11.96
CA ALA A 144 -0.15 -11.18 -10.63
C ALA A 144 -1.07 -10.51 -9.59
N ALA A 145 -1.54 -11.28 -8.61
CA ALA A 145 -2.35 -10.81 -7.50
C ALA A 145 -1.48 -10.55 -6.26
N THR A 146 -1.63 -9.38 -5.65
CA THR A 146 -0.81 -8.99 -4.49
C THR A 146 -1.39 -9.45 -3.14
N SER A 147 -2.63 -9.94 -3.12
CA SER A 147 -3.26 -10.50 -1.92
C SER A 147 -4.24 -11.61 -2.26
N GLN A 148 -4.55 -12.47 -1.28
CA GLN A 148 -5.54 -13.53 -1.45
C GLN A 148 -6.93 -12.98 -1.78
N HIS A 149 -7.30 -11.84 -1.23
CA HIS A 149 -8.55 -11.16 -1.56
C HIS A 149 -8.62 -10.77 -3.04
N VAL A 150 -7.55 -10.19 -3.56
CA VAL A 150 -7.43 -9.82 -4.98
C VAL A 150 -7.50 -11.06 -5.87
N LEU A 151 -6.76 -12.12 -5.53
CA LEU A 151 -6.81 -13.39 -6.25
C LEU A 151 -8.24 -13.95 -6.30
N ASN A 152 -8.90 -14.06 -5.15
CA ASN A 152 -10.28 -14.58 -5.06
C ASN A 152 -11.27 -13.71 -5.85
N THR A 153 -11.07 -12.39 -5.88
CA THR A 153 -11.93 -11.49 -6.65
C THR A 153 -11.73 -11.66 -8.15
N ILE A 154 -10.46 -11.79 -8.61
CA ILE A 154 -10.16 -12.02 -10.03
C ILE A 154 -10.75 -13.34 -10.50
N THR A 155 -10.56 -14.43 -9.75
CA THR A 155 -11.10 -15.75 -10.10
C THR A 155 -12.63 -15.78 -10.10
N ARG A 156 -13.28 -15.02 -9.22
CA ARG A 156 -14.75 -14.88 -9.23
C ARG A 156 -15.26 -14.14 -10.48
N VAL A 157 -14.56 -13.07 -10.91
CA VAL A 157 -14.97 -12.21 -12.02
C VAL A 157 -14.55 -12.77 -13.38
N CYS A 158 -13.42 -13.46 -13.40
CA CYS A 158 -12.82 -14.06 -14.61
C CYS A 158 -12.43 -15.51 -14.34
N PRO A 159 -13.39 -16.45 -14.16
CA PRO A 159 -13.10 -17.82 -13.79
C PRO A 159 -12.22 -18.55 -14.82
N ASP A 160 -12.36 -18.22 -16.10
CA ASP A 160 -11.56 -18.83 -17.18
C ASP A 160 -10.07 -18.43 -17.16
N ALA A 161 -9.71 -17.49 -16.30
CA ALA A 161 -8.33 -17.02 -16.18
C ALA A 161 -7.56 -17.63 -14.99
N ILE A 162 -8.13 -18.61 -14.28
CA ILE A 162 -7.57 -19.14 -13.03
C ILE A 162 -6.13 -19.63 -13.19
N ASP A 163 -5.82 -20.31 -14.30
CA ASP A 163 -4.51 -20.93 -14.55
C ASP A 163 -3.38 -19.91 -14.71
N LYS A 164 -3.69 -18.66 -15.03
CA LYS A 164 -2.70 -17.59 -15.20
C LYS A 164 -2.69 -16.54 -14.08
N VAL A 165 -3.55 -16.72 -13.07
CA VAL A 165 -3.56 -15.87 -11.87
C VAL A 165 -2.58 -16.43 -10.84
N GLN A 166 -1.56 -15.67 -10.51
CA GLN A 166 -0.50 -16.06 -9.57
C GLN A 166 -0.49 -15.13 -8.36
N MET A 167 -0.43 -15.73 -7.16
CA MET A 167 -0.25 -14.98 -5.92
C MET A 167 1.22 -14.59 -5.77
N ILE A 168 1.52 -13.31 -5.86
CA ILE A 168 2.91 -12.82 -5.71
C ILE A 168 3.19 -12.21 -4.33
N GLY A 169 2.17 -11.78 -3.62
CA GLY A 169 2.31 -11.09 -2.34
C GLY A 169 2.63 -9.60 -2.49
N ARG A 170 2.96 -8.97 -1.38
CA ARG A 170 3.27 -7.54 -1.30
C ARG A 170 4.50 -7.34 -0.39
N GLY A 171 5.47 -6.56 -0.85
CA GLY A 171 6.59 -6.15 -0.01
C GLY A 171 6.18 -5.08 1.00
N LEU A 172 6.79 -5.11 2.17
CA LEU A 172 6.66 -4.04 3.16
C LEU A 172 7.71 -2.95 2.91
N PRO A 173 7.43 -1.70 3.28
CA PRO A 173 8.42 -0.63 3.28
C PRO A 173 9.65 -1.00 4.12
N ALA A 174 10.81 -0.47 3.80
CA ALA A 174 12.02 -0.68 4.59
C ALA A 174 11.90 0.02 5.96
N LYS A 175 12.50 -0.57 7.01
CA LYS A 175 12.63 0.10 8.32
C LYS A 175 13.48 1.37 8.18
N THR A 176 13.04 2.45 8.77
CA THR A 176 13.80 3.69 8.93
C THR A 176 14.35 3.84 10.35
N HIS A 177 15.11 4.90 10.60
CA HIS A 177 16.17 5.01 11.60
C HIS A 177 15.84 4.95 13.10
N LEU A 178 14.59 4.95 13.57
CA LEU A 178 14.31 4.89 15.00
C LEU A 178 14.51 3.47 15.54
N GLN A 179 15.71 3.16 16.00
CA GLN A 179 16.05 1.84 16.56
C GLN A 179 16.55 1.97 17.99
N GLY A 180 16.04 1.08 18.86
CA GLY A 180 16.44 0.98 20.25
C GLY A 180 15.56 1.75 21.25
N LEU A 181 15.43 1.19 22.46
CA LEU A 181 14.55 1.71 23.51
C LEU A 181 14.86 3.15 23.91
N HIS A 182 16.14 3.54 23.97
CA HIS A 182 16.56 4.88 24.35
C HIS A 182 16.11 5.93 23.30
N ALA A 183 16.26 5.63 22.01
CA ALA A 183 15.83 6.53 20.94
C ALA A 183 14.31 6.71 20.94
N ILE A 184 13.55 5.63 21.15
CA ILE A 184 12.09 5.64 21.27
C ILE A 184 11.67 6.48 22.49
N GLN A 185 12.31 6.30 23.62
CA GLN A 185 11.97 7.04 24.85
C GLN A 185 12.25 8.54 24.67
N LYS A 186 13.40 8.89 24.14
CA LYS A 186 13.74 10.29 23.81
C LYS A 186 12.72 10.91 22.85
N PHE A 187 12.32 10.19 21.79
CA PHE A 187 11.30 10.65 20.85
C PHE A 187 9.95 10.92 21.54
N LYS A 188 9.53 10.03 22.46
CA LYS A 188 8.32 10.25 23.27
C LYS A 188 8.43 11.47 24.17
N GLU A 189 9.58 11.69 24.82
CA GLU A 189 9.82 12.87 25.66
C GLU A 189 9.64 14.16 24.86
N GLU A 190 10.20 14.23 23.66
CA GLU A 190 10.12 15.40 22.78
C GLU A 190 8.71 15.65 22.22
N ASN A 191 7.94 14.60 21.92
CA ASN A 191 6.67 14.71 21.19
C ASN A 191 5.42 14.55 22.06
N THR A 192 5.52 13.82 23.19
CA THR A 192 4.36 13.49 24.03
C THR A 192 4.60 13.75 25.52
N GLY A 193 5.74 14.34 25.90
CA GLY A 193 6.14 14.48 27.28
C GLY A 193 6.38 13.13 27.98
N GLY A 194 6.94 12.17 27.27
CA GLY A 194 7.23 10.83 27.75
C GLY A 194 5.99 9.92 27.89
N LYS A 195 4.83 10.34 27.36
CA LYS A 195 3.58 9.58 27.48
C LYS A 195 3.45 8.59 26.31
N GLU A 196 2.90 7.40 26.64
CA GLU A 196 2.46 6.43 25.64
C GLU A 196 1.29 7.00 24.81
N TYR A 197 1.17 6.53 23.57
CA TYR A 197 0.13 7.02 22.69
C TYR A 197 -0.38 5.98 21.68
N PHE A 198 -1.65 6.14 21.33
CA PHE A 198 -2.22 5.54 20.12
C PHE A 198 -1.95 6.47 18.94
N LEU A 199 -1.51 5.91 17.82
CA LEU A 199 -1.33 6.65 16.58
C LEU A 199 -2.44 6.31 15.60
N ALA A 200 -3.26 7.27 15.20
CA ALA A 200 -4.33 7.06 14.23
C ALA A 200 -3.97 7.66 12.87
N PHE A 201 -4.17 6.87 11.82
CA PHE A 201 -4.04 7.32 10.43
C PHE A 201 -5.35 7.92 9.96
N ILE A 202 -5.34 9.18 9.59
CA ILE A 202 -6.51 9.89 9.06
C ILE A 202 -6.29 10.15 7.58
N THR A 203 -7.15 9.58 6.74
CA THR A 203 -7.17 9.79 5.29
C THR A 203 -8.36 10.65 4.91
N ASP A 204 -8.38 11.22 3.71
CA ASP A 204 -9.53 11.98 3.22
C ASP A 204 -10.83 11.15 3.23
N ALA A 205 -10.70 9.87 2.93
CA ALA A 205 -11.82 8.94 2.98
C ALA A 205 -12.28 8.61 4.40
N SER A 206 -11.38 8.65 5.40
CA SER A 206 -11.66 8.31 6.79
C SER A 206 -11.87 9.51 7.70
N ILE A 207 -11.81 10.74 7.18
CA ILE A 207 -11.98 11.96 7.98
C ILE A 207 -13.31 11.97 8.76
N GLN A 208 -14.36 11.38 8.19
CA GLN A 208 -15.65 11.22 8.85
C GLN A 208 -15.59 10.31 10.09
N ASN A 209 -14.60 9.40 10.14
CA ASN A 209 -14.39 8.52 11.27
C ASN A 209 -13.66 9.20 12.43
N THR A 210 -13.12 10.41 12.23
CA THR A 210 -12.38 11.13 13.27
C THR A 210 -13.25 11.45 14.47
N THR A 211 -14.49 11.90 14.25
CA THR A 211 -15.44 12.15 15.35
C THR A 211 -15.73 10.87 16.15
N MET A 212 -15.94 9.75 15.48
CA MET A 212 -16.14 8.45 16.11
C MET A 212 -14.91 8.02 16.92
N LEU A 213 -13.71 8.22 16.38
CA LEU A 213 -12.44 7.93 17.07
C LEU A 213 -12.25 8.80 18.31
N LEU A 214 -12.53 10.11 18.23
CA LEU A 214 -12.46 11.03 19.37
C LEU A 214 -13.44 10.65 20.49
N LYS A 215 -14.66 10.23 20.15
CA LYS A 215 -15.62 9.71 21.11
C LYS A 215 -15.13 8.39 21.73
N ALA A 216 -14.57 7.49 20.94
CA ALA A 216 -13.97 6.26 21.43
C ALA A 216 -12.81 6.54 22.41
N PHE A 217 -11.93 7.50 22.07
CA PHE A 217 -10.87 7.92 22.96
C PHE A 217 -11.41 8.54 24.27
N SER A 218 -12.49 9.33 24.18
CA SER A 218 -13.17 9.86 25.38
C SER A 218 -13.68 8.75 26.30
N ALA A 219 -14.30 7.71 25.73
CA ALA A 219 -14.77 6.56 26.48
C ALA A 219 -13.59 5.80 27.13
N PHE A 220 -12.49 5.57 26.38
CA PHE A 220 -11.28 4.98 26.91
C PHE A 220 -10.70 5.79 28.08
N LYS A 221 -10.53 7.10 27.92
CA LYS A 221 -10.01 8.01 28.98
C LYS A 221 -10.88 8.01 30.22
N LYS A 222 -12.20 8.02 30.07
CA LYS A 222 -13.16 7.99 31.19
C LYS A 222 -13.04 6.69 31.98
N MET A 223 -12.89 5.56 31.31
CA MET A 223 -12.85 4.26 31.97
C MET A 223 -11.49 3.92 32.58
N GLN A 224 -10.38 4.43 32.04
CA GLN A 224 -9.03 4.04 32.48
C GLN A 224 -8.31 5.12 33.28
N LEU A 225 -8.81 6.36 33.34
CA LEU A 225 -8.12 7.51 33.93
C LEU A 225 -6.66 7.62 33.46
N SER A 226 -6.41 7.16 32.24
CA SER A 226 -5.09 6.98 31.65
C SER A 226 -4.48 8.33 31.23
N ASN A 227 -3.15 8.44 31.31
CA ASN A 227 -2.39 9.58 30.78
C ASN A 227 -1.99 9.38 29.32
N MET A 228 -2.44 8.32 28.65
CA MET A 228 -2.16 8.07 27.24
C MET A 228 -2.64 9.20 26.34
N LYS A 229 -1.90 9.46 25.27
CA LYS A 229 -2.22 10.43 24.23
C LYS A 229 -2.84 9.73 23.02
N LEU A 230 -3.54 10.51 22.21
CA LEU A 230 -3.98 10.11 20.87
C LEU A 230 -3.31 11.04 19.87
N LEU A 231 -2.48 10.48 19.01
CA LEU A 231 -1.85 11.21 17.91
C LEU A 231 -2.64 10.96 16.63
N LEU A 232 -3.01 12.02 15.94
CA LEU A 232 -3.70 11.98 14.66
C LEU A 232 -2.71 12.36 13.56
N LEU A 233 -2.30 11.40 12.76
CA LEU A 233 -1.47 11.64 11.58
C LEU A 233 -2.37 12.16 10.45
N VAL A 234 -2.20 13.43 10.08
CA VAL A 234 -3.08 14.19 9.20
C VAL A 234 -2.29 15.04 8.21
N SER A 235 -2.90 15.39 7.09
CA SER A 235 -2.44 16.51 6.25
C SER A 235 -2.87 17.86 6.86
N SER A 236 -2.27 18.96 6.38
CA SER A 236 -2.65 20.31 6.81
C SER A 236 -4.14 20.60 6.58
N VAL A 237 -4.66 20.22 5.42
CA VAL A 237 -6.08 20.39 5.04
C VAL A 237 -7.00 19.57 5.96
N GLN A 238 -6.62 18.34 6.27
CA GLN A 238 -7.41 17.50 7.18
C GLN A 238 -7.42 18.07 8.58
N LYS A 239 -6.30 18.58 9.08
CA LYS A 239 -6.21 19.24 10.39
C LYS A 239 -7.18 20.42 10.47
N GLU A 240 -7.17 21.32 9.49
CA GLU A 240 -8.06 22.49 9.44
C GLU A 240 -9.55 22.07 9.53
N ASN A 241 -9.93 21.00 8.83
CA ASN A 241 -11.30 20.50 8.85
C ASN A 241 -11.71 19.90 10.22
N ILE A 242 -10.80 19.17 10.88
CA ILE A 242 -11.05 18.52 12.16
C ILE A 242 -11.11 19.57 13.28
N VAL A 243 -10.22 20.56 13.26
CA VAL A 243 -10.10 21.57 14.33
C VAL A 243 -11.35 22.44 14.45
N LYS A 244 -12.15 22.61 13.41
CA LYS A 244 -13.40 23.40 13.47
C LYS A 244 -14.34 22.93 14.58
N ASP A 245 -14.45 21.62 14.82
CA ASP A 245 -15.34 21.03 15.83
C ASP A 245 -14.59 20.61 17.10
N PHE A 246 -13.28 20.82 17.15
CA PHE A 246 -12.41 20.30 18.22
C PHE A 246 -12.38 21.17 19.47
N GLY A 247 -12.76 22.45 19.39
CA GLY A 247 -12.62 23.44 20.48
C GLY A 247 -13.28 23.01 21.81
N ASN A 248 -14.43 22.34 21.75
CA ASN A 248 -15.20 21.86 22.90
C ASN A 248 -14.84 20.42 23.30
N TYR A 249 -13.84 19.79 22.69
CA TYR A 249 -13.50 18.43 23.03
C TYR A 249 -12.85 18.33 24.41
N LYS A 250 -13.42 17.49 25.29
CA LYS A 250 -13.01 17.40 26.72
C LYS A 250 -11.54 17.02 26.88
N TYR A 251 -11.02 16.09 26.08
CA TYR A 251 -9.65 15.59 26.17
C TYR A 251 -8.72 16.19 25.14
N ARG A 252 -8.99 17.44 24.69
CA ARG A 252 -8.20 18.13 23.67
C ARG A 252 -6.69 18.22 23.99
N ASN A 253 -6.34 18.31 25.28
CA ASN A 253 -4.94 18.36 25.72
C ASN A 253 -4.22 16.99 25.61
N ASP A 254 -4.99 15.92 25.38
CA ASP A 254 -4.44 14.57 25.18
C ASP A 254 -4.45 14.14 23.72
N VAL A 255 -4.89 15.02 22.81
CA VAL A 255 -4.86 14.77 21.36
C VAL A 255 -3.84 15.68 20.69
N ILE A 256 -2.96 15.09 19.90
CA ILE A 256 -1.89 15.78 19.18
C ILE A 256 -2.08 15.57 17.68
N PHE A 257 -2.11 16.65 16.91
CA PHE A 257 -2.12 16.58 15.45
C PHE A 257 -0.70 16.52 14.92
N VAL A 258 -0.39 15.47 14.22
CA VAL A 258 0.92 15.25 13.60
C VAL A 258 0.79 15.50 12.10
N ILE A 259 1.50 16.51 11.60
CA ILE A 259 1.70 16.76 10.18
C ILE A 259 3.15 16.36 9.88
N ALA A 260 3.32 15.18 9.32
CA ALA A 260 4.65 14.70 8.98
C ALA A 260 5.16 15.40 7.71
N GLU A 261 6.41 15.87 7.75
CA GLU A 261 7.06 16.53 6.62
C GLU A 261 7.63 15.54 5.61
N ASN A 262 7.89 14.30 6.06
CA ASN A 262 8.49 13.26 5.24
C ASN A 262 8.19 11.86 5.81
N ASP A 263 8.48 10.82 5.03
CA ASP A 263 8.23 9.43 5.39
C ASP A 263 9.04 8.95 6.60
N GLN A 264 10.20 9.58 6.87
CA GLN A 264 11.00 9.26 8.05
C GLN A 264 10.24 9.65 9.32
N GLN A 265 9.68 10.85 9.39
CA GLN A 265 8.88 11.28 10.55
C GLN A 265 7.64 10.39 10.75
N VAL A 266 6.95 10.02 9.66
CA VAL A 266 5.83 9.06 9.74
C VAL A 266 6.28 7.77 10.42
N SER A 267 7.41 7.24 9.99
CA SER A 267 7.98 6.00 10.51
C SER A 267 8.38 6.11 11.97
N GLU A 268 8.93 7.25 12.40
CA GLU A 268 9.33 7.51 13.79
C GLU A 268 8.11 7.54 14.72
N PHE A 269 7.03 8.25 14.32
CA PHE A 269 5.78 8.24 15.08
C PHE A 269 5.15 6.86 15.18
N ILE A 270 5.24 6.04 14.13
CA ILE A 270 4.73 4.67 14.15
C ILE A 270 5.58 3.81 15.08
N ALA A 271 6.91 3.83 14.93
CA ALA A 271 7.83 3.01 15.69
C ALA A 271 7.76 3.28 17.21
N ALA A 272 7.45 4.52 17.61
CA ALA A 272 7.34 4.90 19.01
C ALA A 272 5.90 4.75 19.57
N SER A 273 4.91 4.37 18.77
CA SER A 273 3.53 4.25 19.22
C SER A 273 3.29 3.00 20.07
N TYR A 274 2.34 3.09 21.00
CA TYR A 274 1.88 1.94 21.78
C TYR A 274 1.08 0.96 20.93
N ALA A 275 0.19 1.50 20.10
CA ALA A 275 -0.54 0.78 19.05
C ALA A 275 -0.98 1.76 17.96
N ALA A 276 -1.10 1.26 16.75
CA ALA A 276 -1.64 2.01 15.62
C ALA A 276 -3.15 1.79 15.48
N ILE A 277 -3.88 2.81 15.03
CA ILE A 277 -5.30 2.74 14.72
C ILE A 277 -5.48 3.06 13.25
N TYR A 278 -5.94 2.08 12.48
CA TYR A 278 -6.21 2.23 11.06
C TYR A 278 -7.65 1.76 10.77
N LEU A 279 -8.55 2.70 10.56
CA LEU A 279 -9.98 2.44 10.32
C LEU A 279 -10.34 2.77 8.88
N PRO A 280 -9.90 1.97 7.90
CA PRO A 280 -10.20 2.24 6.51
C PRO A 280 -11.71 2.13 6.25
N VAL A 281 -12.23 3.12 5.55
CA VAL A 281 -13.58 3.08 4.94
C VAL A 281 -13.49 2.40 3.58
N ILE A 282 -12.30 2.35 3.03
CA ILE A 282 -12.01 2.02 1.65
C ILE A 282 -10.88 0.98 1.58
N ASN A 283 -10.92 0.09 0.61
CA ASN A 283 -9.82 -0.74 0.14
C ASN A 283 -9.18 -0.04 -1.08
N PRO A 284 -7.88 -0.13 -1.32
CA PRO A 284 -6.88 -0.98 -0.65
C PRO A 284 -6.34 -0.41 0.66
N VAL A 285 -5.63 -1.23 1.41
CA VAL A 285 -4.80 -0.77 2.54
C VAL A 285 -3.64 0.04 1.96
N GLU A 286 -3.51 1.27 2.41
CA GLU A 286 -2.44 2.17 1.97
C GLU A 286 -1.07 1.71 2.50
N ASP A 287 0.01 1.98 1.77
CA ASP A 287 1.34 1.42 2.10
C ASP A 287 1.85 1.84 3.47
N TYR A 288 1.60 3.07 3.90
CA TYR A 288 1.99 3.54 5.24
C TYR A 288 1.23 2.82 6.36
N ALA A 289 0.01 2.31 6.11
CA ALA A 289 -0.73 1.53 7.09
C ALA A 289 -0.14 0.14 7.35
N LEU A 290 0.79 -0.31 6.51
CA LEU A 290 1.58 -1.52 6.71
C LEU A 290 2.84 -1.30 7.58
N LEU A 291 3.27 -0.06 7.76
CA LEU A 291 4.44 0.26 8.58
C LEU A 291 4.35 -0.24 10.02
N PRO A 292 3.18 -0.26 10.70
CA PRO A 292 3.07 -0.89 12.02
C PRO A 292 3.57 -2.33 12.05
N ILE A 293 3.31 -3.13 10.99
CA ILE A 293 3.82 -4.51 10.88
C ILE A 293 5.36 -4.51 10.87
N VAL A 294 5.96 -3.59 10.09
CA VAL A 294 7.43 -3.45 9.97
C VAL A 294 8.08 -3.15 11.33
N TYR A 295 7.43 -2.31 12.14
CA TYR A 295 7.91 -1.92 13.48
C TYR A 295 7.39 -2.82 14.59
N HIS A 296 6.64 -3.87 14.27
CA HIS A 296 6.02 -4.81 15.20
C HIS A 296 5.07 -4.11 16.19
N ILE A 297 4.34 -3.12 15.71
CA ILE A 297 3.35 -2.37 16.49
C ILE A 297 1.97 -2.99 16.29
N PRO A 298 1.24 -3.33 17.36
CA PRO A 298 -0.13 -3.83 17.29
C PRO A 298 -1.06 -2.84 16.57
N VAL A 299 -2.03 -3.37 15.81
CA VAL A 299 -2.96 -2.55 15.04
C VAL A 299 -4.39 -2.77 15.53
N ILE A 300 -5.12 -1.69 15.77
CA ILE A 300 -6.58 -1.70 15.90
C ILE A 300 -7.16 -1.33 14.53
N THR A 301 -7.97 -2.20 13.95
CA THR A 301 -8.47 -1.97 12.59
C THR A 301 -9.90 -2.47 12.39
N SER A 302 -10.50 -2.09 11.27
CA SER A 302 -11.86 -2.51 10.92
C SER A 302 -11.94 -4.00 10.56
N SER A 303 -13.05 -4.63 10.90
CA SER A 303 -13.33 -6.05 10.64
C SER A 303 -13.90 -6.24 9.23
N ASN A 304 -13.08 -6.13 8.19
CA ASN A 304 -13.45 -6.53 6.84
C ASN A 304 -12.44 -7.56 6.30
N ASP A 305 -12.87 -8.38 5.34
CA ASP A 305 -12.07 -9.52 4.86
C ASP A 305 -10.77 -9.10 4.19
N TYR A 306 -10.76 -7.94 3.53
CA TYR A 306 -9.55 -7.41 2.91
C TYR A 306 -8.50 -7.03 3.95
N VAL A 307 -8.91 -6.30 4.99
CA VAL A 307 -8.01 -5.88 6.08
C VAL A 307 -7.51 -7.09 6.87
N LYS A 308 -8.40 -8.07 7.13
CA LYS A 308 -8.02 -9.34 7.78
C LYS A 308 -6.99 -10.11 6.97
N ALA A 309 -7.12 -10.15 5.64
CA ALA A 309 -6.16 -10.82 4.77
C ALA A 309 -4.76 -10.14 4.77
N VAL A 310 -4.69 -8.85 5.14
CA VAL A 310 -3.44 -8.09 5.20
C VAL A 310 -2.79 -8.18 6.58
N PHE A 311 -3.55 -7.96 7.66
CA PHE A 311 -2.99 -7.89 9.01
C PHE A 311 -2.99 -9.25 9.74
N CYS A 312 -3.75 -10.23 9.24
CA CYS A 312 -3.85 -11.58 9.84
C CYS A 312 -4.02 -11.52 11.37
N GLU A 313 -3.16 -12.21 12.11
CA GLU A 313 -3.15 -12.24 13.58
C GLU A 313 -2.38 -11.07 14.22
N ALA A 314 -1.88 -10.11 13.43
CA ALA A 314 -1.13 -8.95 13.92
C ALA A 314 -2.02 -7.76 14.32
N ALA A 315 -3.34 -7.92 14.29
CA ALA A 315 -4.30 -6.87 14.60
C ALA A 315 -5.46 -7.33 15.46
N VAL A 316 -6.04 -6.40 16.21
CA VAL A 316 -7.36 -6.56 16.81
C VAL A 316 -8.40 -5.90 15.92
N TYR A 317 -9.46 -6.63 15.64
CA TYR A 317 -10.50 -6.21 14.71
C TYR A 317 -11.72 -5.67 15.46
N CYS A 318 -12.27 -4.56 15.00
CA CYS A 318 -13.47 -3.97 15.53
C CYS A 318 -14.54 -3.72 14.46
N LYS A 319 -15.80 -3.78 14.87
CA LYS A 319 -16.91 -3.26 14.07
C LYS A 319 -16.87 -1.74 14.09
N PRO A 320 -17.44 -1.05 13.08
CA PRO A 320 -17.63 0.39 13.15
C PRO A 320 -18.42 0.78 14.41
N GLY A 321 -17.98 1.82 15.10
CA GLY A 321 -18.65 2.34 16.29
C GLY A 321 -17.68 2.76 17.39
N GLU A 322 -18.00 3.87 18.05
CA GLU A 322 -17.15 4.46 19.09
C GLU A 322 -16.88 3.50 20.26
N GLN A 323 -17.90 2.74 20.65
CA GLN A 323 -17.80 1.79 21.77
C GLN A 323 -16.86 0.61 21.41
N HIS A 324 -17.00 0.02 20.21
CA HIS A 324 -16.16 -1.09 19.79
C HIS A 324 -14.68 -0.69 19.67
N ILE A 325 -14.41 0.52 19.19
CA ILE A 325 -13.03 1.04 19.12
C ILE A 325 -12.49 1.24 20.55
N ALA A 326 -13.27 1.86 21.44
CA ALA A 326 -12.87 2.06 22.85
C ALA A 326 -12.60 0.72 23.56
N GLU A 327 -13.43 -0.30 23.34
CA GLU A 327 -13.22 -1.65 23.87
C GLU A 327 -11.87 -2.24 23.40
N LYS A 328 -11.49 -2.05 22.13
CA LYS A 328 -10.20 -2.53 21.61
C LYS A 328 -9.02 -1.73 22.15
N MET A 329 -9.17 -0.40 22.32
CA MET A 329 -8.15 0.41 23.01
C MET A 329 -7.95 -0.08 24.45
N MET A 330 -9.04 -0.35 25.18
CA MET A 330 -8.99 -0.87 26.54
C MET A 330 -8.41 -2.26 26.61
N LEU A 331 -8.78 -3.14 25.69
CA LEU A 331 -8.29 -4.50 25.62
C LEU A 331 -6.75 -4.52 25.51
N LEU A 332 -6.20 -3.76 24.57
CA LEU A 332 -4.75 -3.65 24.41
C LEU A 332 -4.07 -2.99 25.62
N TYR A 333 -4.72 -2.03 26.26
CA TYR A 333 -4.17 -1.33 27.42
C TYR A 333 -4.13 -2.20 28.69
N LYS A 334 -5.07 -3.13 28.84
CA LYS A 334 -5.18 -3.99 30.03
C LYS A 334 -4.51 -5.34 29.89
N ASP A 335 -4.49 -5.88 28.69
CA ASP A 335 -4.01 -7.23 28.41
C ASP A 335 -2.63 -7.18 27.70
N GLU A 336 -1.59 -7.16 28.53
CA GLU A 336 -0.22 -7.14 28.03
C GLU A 336 0.16 -8.45 27.32
N ASN A 337 -0.41 -9.59 27.73
CA ASN A 337 -0.16 -10.87 27.07
C ASN A 337 -0.73 -10.86 25.64
N LEU A 338 -1.95 -10.37 25.47
CA LEU A 338 -2.52 -10.18 24.14
C LEU A 338 -1.66 -9.23 23.31
N ARG A 339 -1.27 -8.08 23.88
CA ARG A 339 -0.43 -7.10 23.18
C ARG A 339 0.90 -7.74 22.73
N ASN A 340 1.56 -8.48 23.59
CA ASN A 340 2.82 -9.17 23.26
C ASN A 340 2.61 -10.26 22.19
N GLY A 341 1.49 -10.97 22.20
CA GLY A 341 1.10 -11.91 21.16
C GLY A 341 0.94 -11.25 19.80
N LEU A 342 0.31 -10.05 19.76
CA LEU A 342 0.16 -9.27 18.52
C LEU A 342 1.51 -8.74 18.00
N VAL A 343 2.40 -8.31 18.89
CA VAL A 343 3.79 -7.90 18.53
C VAL A 343 4.53 -9.06 17.87
N GLU A 344 4.41 -10.27 18.43
CA GLU A 344 5.07 -11.46 17.86
C GLU A 344 4.42 -11.86 16.52
N SER A 345 3.09 -11.80 16.41
CA SER A 345 2.39 -12.02 15.15
C SER A 345 2.81 -11.00 14.07
N ALA A 346 2.97 -9.72 14.45
CA ALA A 346 3.46 -8.70 13.53
C ALA A 346 4.91 -8.98 13.09
N ARG A 347 5.77 -9.47 14.00
CA ARG A 347 7.15 -9.86 13.68
C ARG A 347 7.19 -11.01 12.68
N GLN A 348 6.39 -12.05 12.87
CA GLN A 348 6.28 -13.17 11.96
C GLN A 348 5.71 -12.73 10.59
N LEU A 349 4.67 -11.91 10.62
CA LEU A 349 4.06 -11.39 9.40
C LEU A 349 5.05 -10.54 8.58
N ALA A 350 5.89 -9.72 9.23
CA ALA A 350 6.92 -8.93 8.58
C ALA A 350 7.92 -9.78 7.78
N THR A 351 8.22 -11.01 8.23
CA THR A 351 9.11 -11.92 7.49
C THR A 351 8.47 -12.50 6.23
N THR A 352 7.14 -12.49 6.14
CA THR A 352 6.42 -13.01 4.97
C THR A 352 6.25 -11.95 3.88
N TYR A 353 6.26 -10.66 4.25
CA TYR A 353 6.03 -9.53 3.36
C TYR A 353 7.32 -8.81 3.01
N THR A 354 8.24 -9.47 2.30
CA THR A 354 9.47 -8.85 1.82
C THR A 354 9.41 -8.57 0.32
N TRP A 355 10.06 -7.50 -0.11
CA TRP A 355 10.16 -7.17 -1.53
C TRP A 355 10.90 -8.24 -2.31
N GLU A 356 11.91 -8.88 -1.70
CA GLU A 356 12.69 -9.97 -2.28
C GLU A 356 11.81 -11.18 -2.58
N LYS A 357 10.93 -11.54 -1.64
CA LYS A 357 9.97 -12.65 -1.83
C LYS A 357 8.94 -12.31 -2.90
N THR A 358 8.40 -11.10 -2.86
CA THR A 358 7.45 -10.62 -3.87
C THR A 358 8.07 -10.61 -5.26
N ALA A 359 9.29 -10.09 -5.42
CA ALA A 359 10.02 -10.10 -6.68
C ALA A 359 10.32 -11.53 -7.15
N SER A 360 10.72 -12.43 -6.25
CA SER A 360 10.94 -13.84 -6.58
C SER A 360 9.67 -14.53 -7.08
N ASN A 361 8.54 -14.34 -6.39
CA ASN A 361 7.25 -14.89 -6.80
C ASN A 361 6.81 -14.32 -8.17
N LEU A 362 7.00 -13.01 -8.37
CA LEU A 362 6.73 -12.38 -9.66
C LEU A 362 7.61 -12.99 -10.76
N TRP A 363 8.90 -13.20 -10.50
CA TRP A 363 9.79 -13.83 -11.46
C TRP A 363 9.36 -15.24 -11.85
N HIS A 364 9.00 -16.07 -10.89
CA HIS A 364 8.45 -17.41 -11.14
C HIS A 364 7.17 -17.35 -11.98
N ALA A 365 6.28 -16.39 -11.71
CA ALA A 365 5.08 -16.21 -12.51
C ALA A 365 5.41 -15.82 -13.96
N LEU A 366 6.39 -14.93 -14.17
CA LEU A 366 6.82 -14.49 -15.52
C LEU A 366 7.50 -15.60 -16.31
N THR A 367 8.38 -16.39 -15.68
CA THR A 367 9.19 -17.43 -16.35
C THR A 367 8.44 -18.76 -16.47
N GLY A 368 7.62 -19.14 -15.51
CA GLY A 368 6.77 -20.32 -15.58
C GLY A 368 5.76 -20.26 -16.72
N SER A 369 5.27 -19.06 -17.05
CA SER A 369 4.39 -18.85 -18.20
C SER A 369 5.15 -18.85 -19.55
N ALA A 370 6.45 -18.54 -19.55
CA ALA A 370 7.28 -18.54 -20.77
C ALA A 370 7.58 -19.96 -21.27
N THR A 371 7.58 -20.95 -20.39
CA THR A 371 7.77 -22.37 -20.76
C THR A 371 6.54 -23.03 -21.37
N GLN A 372 5.35 -22.43 -21.21
CA GLN A 372 4.10 -22.95 -21.80
C GLN A 372 3.82 -22.39 -23.22
N THR A 373 4.58 -21.39 -23.68
CA THR A 373 4.40 -20.71 -24.99
C THR A 373 5.53 -20.99 -25.99
N ALA A 374 6.49 -21.86 -25.67
CA ALA A 374 7.53 -22.39 -26.54
C ALA A 374 7.25 -23.82 -26.96
#